data_a88bc90ba70f270249348a5daafd931e
#
_entry.id   a88bc90ba70f270249348a5daafd931e
#
_cell.length_a   1.000
_cell.length_b   1.000
_cell.length_c   1.000
_cell.angle_alpha   90.00
_cell.angle_beta   90.00
_cell.angle_gamma   90.00
#
_symmetry.space_group_name_H-M   'P 1'
#
loop_
_entity.id
_entity.type
_entity.pdbx_description
1 polymer ?
#
loop_
_entity_poly.entity_id
_entity_poly.type
_entity_poly.pdbx_seq_one_letter_code
_entity_poly.pdbx_strand_id
1 'polypeptide(L)'
;MDFIDKLQQSYNLIEDPNLPKFNGGLVGYFAYDCIRYIEDRLAHSSPPDTIGTPDALFMLSEEVAVFDNLKNKLHLIILVDAENQKSEANERLDELEDKLKQPLPFEDFSAPKETISESDFISGFGESEFKHSVEKAKTYIEEGDIMQVVCSQRMSLPFTADPVALYRSIRQLNPSPYMYYLNLEDFHIVGSSPEILARLEDKKVTVRPIAGTRRRGKDEKDDLAMEQDMVNDPKEIAEHLKLIELGRNDVGRIAEPGSVEVTEKFGIERYSHVMHMVSNVEAKIKDNLSAIDLFRATFPAGTVSGAPKIRAMEIIDE
;
A
#
# COMPACT_ATOMS: atom_id res chain seq x y z
N MET A 1 -4.80 17.81 -2.60
CA MET A 1 -5.67 16.72 -3.09
C MET A 1 -6.59 17.17 -4.22
N ASP A 2 -7.29 18.29 -4.10
CA ASP A 2 -8.21 18.77 -5.16
C ASP A 2 -7.54 19.02 -6.52
N PHE A 3 -6.25 19.39 -6.50
CA PHE A 3 -5.47 19.54 -7.74
C PHE A 3 -5.29 18.19 -8.45
N ILE A 4 -4.98 17.12 -7.70
CA ILE A 4 -4.79 15.77 -8.26
C ILE A 4 -6.10 15.26 -8.85
N ASP A 5 -7.21 15.48 -8.14
CA ASP A 5 -8.55 15.10 -8.59
C ASP A 5 -8.92 15.83 -9.91
N LYS A 6 -8.73 17.15 -9.95
CA LYS A 6 -8.96 17.96 -11.16
C LYS A 6 -8.07 17.53 -12.33
N LEU A 7 -6.79 17.23 -12.03
CA LEU A 7 -5.85 16.75 -13.05
C LEU A 7 -6.32 15.42 -13.63
N GLN A 8 -6.69 14.47 -12.79
CA GLN A 8 -7.21 13.17 -13.22
C GLN A 8 -8.48 13.32 -14.05
N GLN A 9 -9.40 14.21 -13.66
CA GLN A 9 -10.66 14.48 -14.40
C GLN A 9 -10.42 15.22 -15.73
N SER A 10 -9.28 15.88 -15.92
CA SER A 10 -8.94 16.55 -17.18
C SER A 10 -8.53 15.60 -18.29
N TYR A 11 -8.18 14.36 -17.95
CA TYR A 11 -7.86 13.32 -18.92
C TYR A 11 -9.10 12.47 -19.19
N ASN A 12 -9.37 12.23 -20.46
CA ASN A 12 -10.43 11.32 -20.92
C ASN A 12 -9.78 10.22 -21.74
N LEU A 13 -9.40 9.14 -21.07
CA LEU A 13 -8.73 8.01 -21.70
C LEU A 13 -9.71 7.21 -22.55
N ILE A 14 -9.32 6.90 -23.78
CA ILE A 14 -10.05 5.95 -24.61
C ILE A 14 -9.69 4.54 -24.15
N GLU A 15 -10.65 3.84 -23.58
CA GLU A 15 -10.46 2.47 -23.10
C GLU A 15 -10.36 1.48 -24.26
N ASP A 16 -9.34 0.61 -24.24
CA ASP A 16 -9.23 -0.55 -25.11
C ASP A 16 -9.28 -1.83 -24.23
N PRO A 17 -10.30 -2.69 -24.39
CA PRO A 17 -10.44 -3.91 -23.59
C PRO A 17 -9.33 -4.95 -23.81
N ASN A 18 -8.49 -4.77 -24.83
CA ASN A 18 -7.35 -5.62 -25.11
C ASN A 18 -6.10 -5.21 -24.32
N LEU A 19 -6.07 -4.01 -23.77
CA LEU A 19 -4.98 -3.51 -22.96
C LEU A 19 -5.10 -3.96 -21.51
N PRO A 20 -3.98 -3.99 -20.76
CA PRO A 20 -4.00 -4.17 -19.32
C PRO A 20 -4.81 -3.06 -18.64
N LYS A 21 -5.38 -3.34 -17.46
CA LYS A 21 -6.16 -2.36 -16.69
C LYS A 21 -5.39 -1.09 -16.37
N PHE A 22 -4.10 -1.22 -16.02
CA PHE A 22 -3.23 -0.07 -15.92
C PHE A 22 -2.47 0.11 -17.23
N ASN A 23 -2.77 1.18 -17.93
CA ASN A 23 -2.20 1.51 -19.23
C ASN A 23 -1.62 2.93 -19.28
N GLY A 24 -1.47 3.58 -18.14
CA GLY A 24 -0.91 4.92 -17.94
C GLY A 24 -1.65 5.69 -16.87
N GLY A 25 -1.18 6.89 -16.55
CA GLY A 25 -1.78 7.77 -15.57
C GLY A 25 -0.84 8.15 -14.43
N LEU A 26 -1.40 8.56 -13.30
CA LEU A 26 -0.62 9.03 -12.15
C LEU A 26 -0.15 7.86 -11.28
N VAL A 27 1.15 7.77 -11.08
CA VAL A 27 1.82 6.81 -10.19
C VAL A 27 2.66 7.56 -9.18
N GLY A 28 2.54 7.24 -7.91
CA GLY A 28 3.28 7.91 -6.85
C GLY A 28 2.88 7.46 -5.47
N TYR A 29 2.98 8.35 -4.50
CA TYR A 29 2.63 8.03 -3.12
C TYR A 29 1.93 9.20 -2.42
N PHE A 30 1.17 8.83 -1.39
CA PHE A 30 0.71 9.70 -0.32
C PHE A 30 1.39 9.26 0.98
N ALA A 31 2.11 10.17 1.65
CA ALA A 31 2.67 9.92 2.96
C ALA A 31 1.58 9.93 4.04
N TYR A 32 1.89 9.41 5.23
CA TYR A 32 0.97 9.42 6.36
C TYR A 32 0.44 10.81 6.69
N ASP A 33 1.29 11.84 6.60
CA ASP A 33 0.93 13.23 6.90
C ASP A 33 -0.09 13.84 5.94
N CYS A 34 -0.43 13.16 4.83
CA CYS A 34 -1.58 13.54 4.01
C CYS A 34 -2.90 13.56 4.79
N ILE A 35 -2.98 12.87 5.93
CA ILE A 35 -4.15 12.94 6.83
C ILE A 35 -4.43 14.36 7.31
N ARG A 36 -3.40 15.21 7.40
CA ARG A 36 -3.50 16.62 7.81
C ARG A 36 -4.35 17.46 6.86
N TYR A 37 -4.46 17.02 5.60
CA TYR A 37 -5.30 17.65 4.58
C TYR A 37 -6.72 17.06 4.51
N ILE A 38 -7.01 16.05 5.33
CA ILE A 38 -8.29 15.34 5.36
C ILE A 38 -9.04 15.61 6.65
N GLU A 39 -8.33 15.54 7.79
CA GLU A 39 -8.91 15.65 9.13
C GLU A 39 -8.42 16.91 9.85
N ASP A 40 -9.29 17.91 9.98
CA ASP A 40 -8.98 19.22 10.59
C ASP A 40 -8.40 19.08 12.01
N ARG A 41 -8.83 18.09 12.77
CA ARG A 41 -8.35 17.81 14.13
C ARG A 41 -6.85 17.50 14.18
N LEU A 42 -6.30 16.96 13.10
CA LEU A 42 -4.88 16.58 12.98
C LEU A 42 -4.04 17.61 12.22
N ALA A 43 -4.66 18.70 11.73
CA ALA A 43 -3.99 19.66 10.84
C ALA A 43 -2.76 20.35 11.45
N HIS A 44 -2.68 20.43 12.79
CA HIS A 44 -1.65 21.20 13.49
C HIS A 44 -0.90 20.39 14.57
N SER A 45 -1.12 19.06 14.65
CA SER A 45 -0.52 18.20 15.66
C SER A 45 0.74 17.45 15.16
N SER A 46 1.18 17.71 13.92
CA SER A 46 2.32 17.02 13.32
C SER A 46 3.60 17.20 14.13
N PRO A 47 4.30 16.12 14.48
CA PRO A 47 5.68 16.19 14.98
C PRO A 47 6.61 16.83 13.94
N PRO A 48 7.81 17.32 14.34
CA PRO A 48 8.79 17.87 13.41
C PRO A 48 9.18 16.85 12.32
N ASP A 49 9.13 17.30 11.06
CA ASP A 49 9.62 16.49 9.95
C ASP A 49 11.15 16.39 9.99
N THR A 50 11.65 15.15 9.99
CA THR A 50 13.08 14.83 10.04
C THR A 50 13.56 14.09 8.80
N ILE A 51 12.67 13.83 7.82
CA ILE A 51 13.00 13.16 6.57
C ILE A 51 13.10 14.17 5.43
N GLY A 52 12.20 15.16 5.39
CA GLY A 52 12.18 16.23 4.39
C GLY A 52 11.67 15.79 3.02
N THR A 53 10.88 14.69 2.94
CA THR A 53 10.24 14.26 1.69
C THR A 53 8.87 14.91 1.54
N PRO A 54 8.38 15.13 0.30
CA PRO A 54 7.02 15.63 0.09
C PRO A 54 5.95 14.72 0.69
N ASP A 55 4.83 15.29 1.17
CA ASP A 55 3.68 14.52 1.64
C ASP A 55 3.00 13.72 0.53
N ALA A 56 3.09 14.19 -0.70
CA ALA A 56 2.62 13.46 -1.88
C ALA A 56 3.47 13.81 -3.10
N LEU A 57 3.80 12.81 -3.90
CA LEU A 57 4.52 13.01 -5.15
C LEU A 57 3.98 12.01 -6.18
N PHE A 58 3.69 12.52 -7.39
CA PHE A 58 3.17 11.72 -8.49
C PHE A 58 3.94 11.98 -9.77
N MET A 59 4.18 10.91 -10.49
CA MET A 59 4.68 10.90 -11.86
C MET A 59 3.49 10.69 -12.80
N LEU A 60 3.42 11.47 -13.87
CA LEU A 60 2.51 11.18 -14.97
C LEU A 60 3.22 10.16 -15.89
N SER A 61 2.69 8.95 -15.89
CA SER A 61 3.24 7.83 -16.66
C SER A 61 2.50 7.72 -17.98
N GLU A 62 3.07 8.29 -19.03
CA GLU A 62 2.52 8.27 -20.40
C GLU A 62 3.13 7.13 -21.24
N GLU A 63 4.28 6.59 -20.82
CA GLU A 63 4.93 5.40 -21.39
C GLU A 63 4.94 4.29 -20.35
N VAL A 64 4.34 3.14 -20.67
CA VAL A 64 4.22 2.01 -19.74
C VAL A 64 4.60 0.70 -20.42
N ALA A 65 5.41 -0.11 -19.73
CA ALA A 65 5.68 -1.49 -20.10
C ALA A 65 5.00 -2.44 -19.11
N VAL A 66 4.05 -3.25 -19.57
CA VAL A 66 3.27 -4.16 -18.73
C VAL A 66 3.56 -5.61 -19.08
N PHE A 67 4.09 -6.35 -18.10
CA PHE A 67 4.28 -7.79 -18.22
C PHE A 67 3.00 -8.53 -17.79
N ASP A 68 2.26 -9.09 -18.74
CA ASP A 68 1.15 -9.99 -18.47
C ASP A 68 1.70 -11.41 -18.30
N ASN A 69 1.96 -11.77 -17.04
CA ASN A 69 2.51 -13.08 -16.70
C ASN A 69 1.54 -14.26 -17.00
N LEU A 70 0.23 -13.97 -17.02
CA LEU A 70 -0.77 -15.01 -17.34
C LEU A 70 -0.77 -15.35 -18.81
N LYS A 71 -0.64 -14.36 -19.68
CA LYS A 71 -0.62 -14.53 -21.14
C LYS A 71 0.79 -14.62 -21.71
N ASN A 72 1.83 -14.45 -20.88
CA ASN A 72 3.24 -14.36 -21.29
C ASN A 72 3.44 -13.32 -22.39
N LYS A 73 2.90 -12.13 -22.18
CA LYS A 73 2.99 -10.99 -23.11
C LYS A 73 3.59 -9.78 -22.43
N LEU A 74 4.32 -9.00 -23.20
CA LEU A 74 4.75 -7.66 -22.84
C LEU A 74 3.95 -6.67 -23.69
N HIS A 75 3.27 -5.74 -23.03
CA HIS A 75 2.61 -4.62 -23.67
C HIS A 75 3.47 -3.38 -23.50
N LEU A 76 3.81 -2.72 -24.59
CA LEU A 76 4.40 -1.38 -24.62
C LEU A 76 3.27 -0.41 -25.00
N ILE A 77 3.02 0.57 -24.15
CA ILE A 77 1.88 1.47 -24.29
C ILE A 77 2.39 2.89 -24.20
N ILE A 78 1.99 3.72 -25.15
CA ILE A 78 2.23 5.17 -25.15
C ILE A 78 0.89 5.88 -25.24
N LEU A 79 0.61 6.77 -24.29
CA LEU A 79 -0.54 7.65 -24.33
C LEU A 79 -0.26 8.85 -25.23
N VAL A 80 -1.21 9.22 -26.06
CA VAL A 80 -1.11 10.36 -26.98
C VAL A 80 -2.39 11.21 -26.88
N ASP A 81 -2.21 12.51 -26.95
CA ASP A 81 -3.34 13.46 -26.81
C ASP A 81 -4.14 13.62 -28.11
N ALA A 82 -3.55 13.30 -29.26
CA ALA A 82 -4.17 13.52 -30.54
C ALA A 82 -3.70 12.53 -31.62
N GLU A 83 -4.56 12.27 -32.61
CA GLU A 83 -4.25 11.35 -33.72
C GLU A 83 -3.01 11.75 -34.56
N ASN A 84 -2.69 13.03 -34.64
CA ASN A 84 -1.50 13.51 -35.37
C ASN A 84 -0.17 13.12 -34.69
N GLN A 85 -0.17 12.77 -33.42
CA GLN A 85 0.99 12.26 -32.66
C GLN A 85 1.23 10.77 -32.84
N LYS A 86 0.35 10.07 -33.53
CA LYS A 86 0.42 8.61 -33.70
C LYS A 86 1.68 8.15 -34.44
N SER A 87 2.21 8.94 -35.36
CA SER A 87 3.47 8.61 -36.07
C SER A 87 4.65 8.63 -35.10
N GLU A 88 4.78 9.70 -34.32
CA GLU A 88 5.84 9.86 -33.32
C GLU A 88 5.76 8.78 -32.24
N ALA A 89 4.55 8.44 -31.80
CA ALA A 89 4.34 7.37 -30.83
C ALA A 89 4.75 5.99 -31.39
N ASN A 90 4.50 5.70 -32.66
CA ASN A 90 4.94 4.46 -33.30
C ASN A 90 6.46 4.39 -33.39
N GLU A 91 7.12 5.48 -33.80
CA GLU A 91 8.59 5.56 -33.83
C GLU A 91 9.17 5.32 -32.41
N ARG A 92 8.52 5.90 -31.40
CA ARG A 92 8.94 5.70 -30.00
C ARG A 92 8.72 4.26 -29.52
N LEU A 93 7.65 3.59 -29.93
CA LEU A 93 7.42 2.17 -29.65
C LEU A 93 8.50 1.28 -30.27
N ASP A 94 8.91 1.58 -31.51
CA ASP A 94 9.99 0.86 -32.19
C ASP A 94 11.34 1.03 -31.44
N GLU A 95 11.65 2.26 -30.97
CA GLU A 95 12.82 2.51 -30.14
C GLU A 95 12.82 1.72 -28.84
N LEU A 96 11.66 1.66 -28.15
CA LEU A 96 11.51 0.90 -26.91
C LEU A 96 11.65 -0.61 -27.15
N GLU A 97 11.08 -1.12 -28.25
CA GLU A 97 11.23 -2.50 -28.64
C GLU A 97 12.70 -2.85 -28.94
N ASP A 98 13.40 -1.98 -29.68
CA ASP A 98 14.83 -2.19 -29.98
C ASP A 98 15.70 -2.10 -28.71
N LYS A 99 15.37 -1.22 -27.78
CA LYS A 99 16.04 -1.14 -26.48
C LYS A 99 15.87 -2.44 -25.68
N LEU A 100 14.69 -3.06 -25.72
CA LEU A 100 14.43 -4.34 -25.03
C LEU A 100 15.16 -5.53 -25.65
N LYS A 101 15.54 -5.47 -26.93
CA LYS A 101 16.34 -6.49 -27.61
C LYS A 101 17.83 -6.40 -27.28
N GLN A 102 18.30 -5.27 -26.72
CA GLN A 102 19.70 -5.12 -26.34
C GLN A 102 20.04 -5.97 -25.11
N PRO A 103 21.26 -6.49 -25.02
CA PRO A 103 21.71 -7.15 -23.81
C PRO A 103 21.71 -6.16 -22.66
N LEU A 104 21.29 -6.66 -21.47
CA LEU A 104 21.37 -5.85 -20.25
C LEU A 104 22.82 -5.41 -20.03
N PRO A 105 23.07 -4.13 -19.69
CA PRO A 105 24.39 -3.73 -19.26
C PRO A 105 24.77 -4.58 -18.03
N PHE A 106 26.02 -5.05 -18.02
CA PHE A 106 26.53 -5.77 -16.87
C PHE A 106 26.69 -4.77 -15.73
N GLU A 107 25.75 -4.79 -14.81
CA GLU A 107 25.87 -4.08 -13.54
C GLU A 107 26.46 -5.06 -12.52
N ASP A 108 27.61 -4.71 -11.98
CA ASP A 108 28.24 -5.46 -10.91
C ASP A 108 27.50 -5.18 -9.60
N PHE A 109 26.46 -5.96 -9.34
CA PHE A 109 25.76 -5.97 -8.05
C PHE A 109 26.60 -6.71 -6.99
N SER A 110 27.89 -6.39 -6.90
CA SER A 110 28.73 -6.96 -5.88
C SER A 110 28.14 -6.62 -4.50
N ALA A 111 28.00 -7.64 -3.67
CA ALA A 111 27.52 -7.45 -2.31
C ALA A 111 28.39 -6.43 -1.58
N PRO A 112 27.81 -5.52 -0.81
CA PRO A 112 28.59 -4.60 0.01
C PRO A 112 29.58 -5.38 0.86
N LYS A 113 30.80 -4.87 0.96
CA LYS A 113 31.91 -5.54 1.67
C LYS A 113 31.71 -5.57 3.19
N GLU A 114 30.80 -4.77 3.68
CA GLU A 114 30.52 -4.63 5.11
C GLU A 114 29.28 -5.45 5.49
N THR A 115 29.43 -6.25 6.54
CA THR A 115 28.31 -7.00 7.12
C THR A 115 27.55 -6.07 8.06
N ILE A 116 26.27 -5.85 7.77
CA ILE A 116 25.36 -5.09 8.64
C ILE A 116 24.93 -5.98 9.80
N SER A 117 24.99 -5.44 11.01
CA SER A 117 24.52 -6.07 12.24
C SER A 117 23.30 -5.32 12.81
N GLU A 118 22.57 -5.92 13.75
CA GLU A 118 21.45 -5.26 14.41
C GLU A 118 21.86 -3.97 15.14
N SER A 119 23.10 -3.90 15.63
CA SER A 119 23.63 -2.71 16.32
C SER A 119 23.88 -1.51 15.41
N ASP A 120 23.88 -1.70 14.08
CA ASP A 120 24.09 -0.61 13.12
C ASP A 120 22.79 0.18 12.86
N PHE A 121 21.66 -0.36 13.27
CA PHE A 121 20.37 0.32 13.16
C PHE A 121 20.21 1.36 14.28
N ILE A 122 19.89 2.59 13.86
CA ILE A 122 19.63 3.70 14.78
C ILE A 122 18.11 3.88 14.86
N SER A 123 17.57 3.68 16.08
CA SER A 123 16.16 4.00 16.35
C SER A 123 16.02 5.50 16.57
N GLY A 124 15.05 6.12 15.90
CA GLY A 124 14.69 7.51 16.14
C GLY A 124 13.91 7.73 17.45
N PHE A 125 13.45 6.66 18.10
CA PHE A 125 12.58 6.74 19.28
C PHE A 125 13.25 6.22 20.57
N GLY A 126 14.07 5.17 20.45
CA GLY A 126 14.68 4.49 21.59
C GLY A 126 13.77 3.44 22.23
N GLU A 127 14.39 2.37 22.74
CA GLU A 127 13.66 1.21 23.26
C GLU A 127 12.83 1.54 24.52
N SER A 128 13.40 2.30 25.46
CA SER A 128 12.74 2.65 26.72
C SER A 128 11.53 3.57 26.49
N GLU A 129 11.67 4.55 25.57
CA GLU A 129 10.61 5.49 25.23
C GLU A 129 9.49 4.80 24.47
N PHE A 130 9.83 3.88 23.54
CA PHE A 130 8.84 3.06 22.86
C PHE A 130 8.01 2.21 23.83
N LYS A 131 8.66 1.54 24.79
CA LYS A 131 7.98 0.78 25.82
C LYS A 131 7.08 1.67 26.69
N HIS A 132 7.52 2.86 27.04
CA HIS A 132 6.73 3.82 27.80
C HIS A 132 5.48 4.26 27.02
N SER A 133 5.62 4.55 25.72
CA SER A 133 4.48 4.90 24.85
C SER A 133 3.47 3.74 24.73
N VAL A 134 3.94 2.49 24.68
CA VAL A 134 3.04 1.32 24.69
C VAL A 134 2.27 1.24 26.01
N GLU A 135 2.90 1.47 27.17
CA GLU A 135 2.20 1.48 28.47
C GLU A 135 1.18 2.63 28.55
N LYS A 136 1.51 3.82 28.01
CA LYS A 136 0.58 4.95 27.91
C LYS A 136 -0.61 4.59 27.01
N ALA A 137 -0.37 3.95 25.88
CA ALA A 137 -1.44 3.48 24.98
C ALA A 137 -2.36 2.46 25.64
N LYS A 138 -1.82 1.55 26.49
CA LYS A 138 -2.62 0.61 27.27
C LYS A 138 -3.53 1.33 28.26
N THR A 139 -3.06 2.40 28.89
CA THR A 139 -3.88 3.24 29.77
C THR A 139 -5.06 3.85 29.01
N TYR A 140 -4.86 4.39 27.81
CA TYR A 140 -5.97 4.90 26.98
C TYR A 140 -7.00 3.82 26.62
N ILE A 141 -6.56 2.57 26.43
CA ILE A 141 -7.47 1.44 26.20
C ILE A 141 -8.26 1.11 27.46
N GLU A 142 -7.63 1.08 28.64
CA GLU A 142 -8.28 0.80 29.92
C GLU A 142 -9.29 1.89 30.31
N GLU A 143 -9.00 3.15 29.98
CA GLU A 143 -9.89 4.30 30.18
C GLU A 143 -11.05 4.36 29.15
N GLY A 144 -10.99 3.55 28.09
CA GLY A 144 -12.03 3.48 27.08
C GLY A 144 -11.92 4.54 25.98
N ASP A 145 -10.80 5.25 25.86
CA ASP A 145 -10.57 6.24 24.82
C ASP A 145 -10.43 5.61 23.43
N ILE A 146 -9.79 4.45 23.37
CA ILE A 146 -9.54 3.69 22.15
C ILE A 146 -9.69 2.19 22.39
N MET A 147 -9.94 1.45 21.32
CA MET A 147 -9.88 -0.02 21.32
C MET A 147 -8.54 -0.56 20.86
N GLN A 148 -7.86 0.19 19.98
CA GLN A 148 -6.58 -0.19 19.42
C GLN A 148 -5.84 1.05 18.93
N VAL A 149 -4.52 1.06 19.10
CA VAL A 149 -3.58 1.98 18.46
C VAL A 149 -2.35 1.24 17.98
N VAL A 150 -1.80 1.63 16.84
CA VAL A 150 -0.58 1.05 16.27
C VAL A 150 0.58 2.00 16.53
N CYS A 151 1.38 1.67 17.54
CA CYS A 151 2.64 2.37 17.79
C CYS A 151 3.71 1.91 16.78
N SER A 152 4.48 2.85 16.27
CA SER A 152 5.55 2.58 15.31
C SER A 152 6.86 3.24 15.69
N GLN A 153 7.94 2.77 15.10
CA GLN A 153 9.25 3.43 15.19
C GLN A 153 9.94 3.36 13.82
N ARG A 154 10.84 4.31 13.58
CA ARG A 154 11.71 4.31 12.42
C ARG A 154 13.10 3.85 12.80
N MET A 155 13.61 2.88 12.05
CA MET A 155 15.01 2.47 12.10
C MET A 155 15.76 3.05 10.91
N SER A 156 16.96 3.54 11.14
CA SER A 156 17.81 4.13 10.11
C SER A 156 19.19 3.50 10.14
N LEU A 157 19.80 3.37 8.96
CA LEU A 157 21.20 2.98 8.84
C LEU A 157 21.78 3.59 7.57
N PRO A 158 23.11 3.79 7.48
CA PRO A 158 23.77 4.15 6.24
C PRO A 158 23.52 3.09 5.16
N PHE A 159 23.15 3.53 3.96
CA PHE A 159 22.85 2.65 2.85
C PHE A 159 23.67 3.06 1.62
N THR A 160 24.52 2.15 1.14
CA THR A 160 25.46 2.40 0.03
C THR A 160 25.23 1.47 -1.18
N ALA A 161 24.33 0.48 -1.02
CA ALA A 161 24.00 -0.44 -2.11
C ALA A 161 23.06 0.21 -3.12
N ASP A 162 22.96 -0.37 -4.31
CA ASP A 162 21.96 0.03 -5.29
C ASP A 162 20.54 -0.25 -4.76
N PRO A 163 19.61 0.73 -4.78
CA PRO A 163 18.24 0.54 -4.33
C PRO A 163 17.47 -0.55 -5.12
N VAL A 164 17.81 -0.80 -6.39
CA VAL A 164 17.25 -1.91 -7.17
C VAL A 164 17.71 -3.26 -6.62
N ALA A 165 18.96 -3.35 -6.12
CA ALA A 165 19.45 -4.56 -5.47
C ALA A 165 18.65 -4.86 -4.17
N LEU A 166 18.31 -3.82 -3.40
CA LEU A 166 17.43 -3.95 -2.24
C LEU A 166 16.04 -4.47 -2.65
N TYR A 167 15.43 -3.88 -3.69
CA TYR A 167 14.15 -4.35 -4.22
C TYR A 167 14.20 -5.83 -4.61
N ARG A 168 15.24 -6.23 -5.33
CA ARG A 168 15.45 -7.64 -5.76
C ARG A 168 15.59 -8.58 -4.57
N SER A 169 16.30 -8.17 -3.53
CA SER A 169 16.46 -8.95 -2.29
C SER A 169 15.12 -9.12 -1.57
N ILE A 170 14.36 -8.04 -1.39
CA ILE A 170 13.01 -8.09 -0.79
C ILE A 170 12.09 -8.99 -1.61
N ARG A 171 12.10 -8.87 -2.94
CA ARG A 171 11.29 -9.71 -3.83
C ARG A 171 11.61 -11.20 -3.70
N GLN A 172 12.86 -11.53 -3.42
CA GLN A 172 13.29 -12.92 -3.25
C GLN A 172 12.93 -13.45 -1.85
N LEU A 173 13.10 -12.63 -0.82
CA LEU A 173 12.89 -13.01 0.58
C LEU A 173 11.41 -13.04 0.96
N ASN A 174 10.66 -12.04 0.54
CA ASN A 174 9.26 -11.85 0.92
C ASN A 174 8.43 -11.36 -0.27
N PRO A 175 8.19 -12.19 -1.28
CA PRO A 175 7.34 -11.84 -2.40
C PRO A 175 5.91 -11.54 -1.93
N SER A 176 5.35 -10.46 -2.41
CA SER A 176 4.04 -9.95 -2.01
C SER A 176 3.25 -9.50 -3.25
N PRO A 177 1.91 -9.47 -3.19
CA PRO A 177 1.09 -9.04 -4.33
C PRO A 177 1.36 -7.60 -4.77
N TYR A 178 1.79 -6.72 -3.84
CA TYR A 178 2.01 -5.30 -4.09
C TYR A 178 3.45 -4.93 -3.77
N MET A 179 4.33 -5.22 -4.71
CA MET A 179 5.74 -4.84 -4.63
C MET A 179 5.98 -3.60 -5.49
N TYR A 180 6.76 -2.67 -4.99
CA TYR A 180 7.05 -1.44 -5.69
C TYR A 180 8.48 -0.96 -5.47
N TYR A 181 8.99 -0.31 -6.50
CA TYR A 181 10.22 0.46 -6.50
C TYR A 181 9.92 1.78 -7.20
N LEU A 182 9.92 2.87 -6.47
CA LEU A 182 9.74 4.21 -6.99
C LEU A 182 11.09 4.92 -6.99
N ASN A 183 11.57 5.30 -8.16
CA ASN A 183 12.73 6.17 -8.32
C ASN A 183 12.21 7.59 -8.47
N LEU A 184 12.43 8.42 -7.46
CA LEU A 184 11.91 9.78 -7.37
C LEU A 184 13.04 10.82 -7.41
N GLU A 185 14.09 10.53 -8.20
CA GLU A 185 15.30 11.34 -8.40
C GLU A 185 16.18 11.41 -7.14
N ASP A 186 15.79 12.23 -6.16
CA ASP A 186 16.58 12.48 -4.95
C ASP A 186 16.46 11.36 -3.90
N PHE A 187 15.42 10.55 -3.98
CA PHE A 187 15.18 9.44 -3.06
C PHE A 187 14.41 8.30 -3.73
N HIS A 188 14.42 7.15 -3.07
CA HIS A 188 13.73 5.95 -3.55
C HIS A 188 12.76 5.43 -2.50
N ILE A 189 11.65 4.86 -2.95
CA ILE A 189 10.74 4.11 -2.09
C ILE A 189 10.73 2.66 -2.57
N VAL A 190 11.09 1.75 -1.67
CA VAL A 190 11.15 0.31 -1.94
C VAL A 190 10.24 -0.40 -0.95
N GLY A 191 9.30 -1.19 -1.44
CA GLY A 191 8.35 -1.84 -0.56
C GLY A 191 7.77 -3.14 -1.09
N SER A 192 7.22 -3.90 -0.14
CA SER A 192 6.51 -5.15 -0.36
C SER A 192 5.31 -5.17 0.60
N SER A 193 4.09 -5.03 0.07
CA SER A 193 2.86 -4.98 0.85
C SER A 193 1.93 -6.13 0.52
N PRO A 194 1.36 -6.82 1.50
CA PRO A 194 0.34 -7.83 1.29
C PRO A 194 -1.06 -7.24 1.11
N GLU A 195 -1.28 -5.99 1.51
CA GLU A 195 -2.59 -5.38 1.69
C GLU A 195 -2.77 -4.15 0.81
N ILE A 196 -3.96 -3.97 0.24
CA ILE A 196 -4.39 -2.73 -0.41
C ILE A 196 -5.06 -1.82 0.63
N LEU A 197 -4.87 -0.51 0.50
CA LEU A 197 -5.69 0.46 1.23
C LEU A 197 -7.13 0.41 0.71
N ALA A 198 -7.30 0.65 -0.58
CA ALA A 198 -8.57 0.56 -1.28
C ALA A 198 -8.33 0.41 -2.79
N ARG A 199 -9.32 -0.13 -3.49
CA ARG A 199 -9.34 -0.23 -4.95
C ARG A 199 -10.65 0.31 -5.47
N LEU A 200 -10.60 1.08 -6.55
CA LEU A 200 -11.76 1.52 -7.31
C LEU A 200 -11.61 1.04 -8.75
N GLU A 201 -12.48 0.17 -9.19
CA GLU A 201 -12.55 -0.35 -10.55
C GLU A 201 -14.01 -0.41 -11.00
N ASP A 202 -14.35 0.16 -12.13
CA ASP A 202 -15.70 0.12 -12.70
C ASP A 202 -16.80 0.53 -11.69
N LYS A 203 -16.55 1.61 -10.92
CA LYS A 203 -17.40 2.08 -9.80
C LYS A 203 -17.51 1.12 -8.62
N LYS A 204 -16.80 0.00 -8.63
CA LYS A 204 -16.73 -0.91 -7.51
C LYS A 204 -15.55 -0.55 -6.61
N VAL A 205 -15.84 -0.28 -5.36
CA VAL A 205 -14.86 -0.12 -4.28
C VAL A 205 -14.60 -1.46 -3.65
N THR A 206 -13.32 -1.77 -3.38
CA THR A 206 -12.91 -2.93 -2.61
C THR A 206 -11.93 -2.51 -1.54
N VAL A 207 -12.19 -2.91 -0.28
CA VAL A 207 -11.27 -2.83 0.85
C VAL A 207 -11.06 -4.25 1.35
N ARG A 208 -9.81 -4.60 1.66
CA ARG A 208 -9.47 -5.98 1.98
C ARG A 208 -8.71 -6.07 3.30
N PRO A 209 -9.43 -6.05 4.45
CA PRO A 209 -8.78 -6.17 5.75
C PRO A 209 -8.10 -7.52 5.91
N ILE A 210 -6.86 -7.47 6.40
CA ILE A 210 -6.02 -8.62 6.72
C ILE A 210 -5.70 -8.57 8.21
N ALA A 211 -5.96 -9.66 8.92
CA ALA A 211 -5.59 -9.82 10.32
C ALA A 211 -5.30 -11.29 10.63
N GLY A 212 -4.87 -11.54 11.85
CA GLY A 212 -4.44 -12.86 12.24
C GLY A 212 -3.18 -13.30 11.51
N THR A 213 -2.23 -13.85 12.24
CA THR A 213 -0.98 -14.34 11.63
C THR A 213 -0.58 -15.63 12.28
N ARG A 214 -0.32 -16.65 11.46
CA ARG A 214 0.35 -17.88 11.89
C ARG A 214 1.50 -18.17 10.94
N ARG A 215 2.56 -18.78 11.45
CA ARG A 215 3.63 -19.30 10.61
C ARG A 215 3.11 -20.39 9.69
N ARG A 216 3.79 -20.59 8.59
CA ARG A 216 3.57 -21.79 7.75
C ARG A 216 3.96 -23.05 8.51
N GLY A 217 3.21 -24.11 8.28
CA GLY A 217 3.52 -25.43 8.79
C GLY A 217 4.79 -26.04 8.18
N LYS A 218 5.40 -27.00 8.88
CA LYS A 218 6.54 -27.75 8.37
C LYS A 218 6.14 -28.76 7.28
N ASP A 219 4.89 -29.19 7.33
CA ASP A 219 4.24 -30.07 6.38
C ASP A 219 2.74 -29.67 6.28
N GLU A 220 2.00 -30.31 5.39
CA GLU A 220 0.58 -30.02 5.14
C GLU A 220 -0.28 -30.18 6.42
N LYS A 221 0.01 -31.19 7.25
CA LYS A 221 -0.71 -31.43 8.48
C LYS A 221 -0.47 -30.34 9.51
N ASP A 222 0.78 -29.89 9.67
CA ASP A 222 1.13 -28.79 10.57
C ASP A 222 0.55 -27.46 10.04
N ASP A 223 0.53 -27.27 8.71
CA ASP A 223 -0.07 -26.08 8.08
C ASP A 223 -1.58 -25.99 8.36
N LEU A 224 -2.30 -27.11 8.23
CA LEU A 224 -3.73 -27.19 8.59
C LEU A 224 -3.96 -26.98 10.09
N ALA A 225 -3.06 -27.46 10.94
CA ALA A 225 -3.16 -27.25 12.39
C ALA A 225 -2.99 -25.77 12.75
N MET A 226 -2.04 -25.05 12.10
CA MET A 226 -1.86 -23.61 12.28
C MET A 226 -3.09 -22.81 11.80
N GLU A 227 -3.69 -23.22 10.69
CA GLU A 227 -4.95 -22.63 10.20
C GLU A 227 -6.08 -22.81 11.22
N GLN A 228 -6.29 -24.05 11.72
CA GLN A 228 -7.31 -24.34 12.72
C GLN A 228 -7.09 -23.57 14.02
N ASP A 229 -5.86 -23.42 14.46
CA ASP A 229 -5.50 -22.61 15.62
C ASP A 229 -5.91 -21.14 15.40
N MET A 230 -5.61 -20.57 14.23
CA MET A 230 -5.94 -19.18 13.90
C MET A 230 -7.47 -18.94 13.83
N VAL A 231 -8.20 -19.79 13.11
CA VAL A 231 -9.65 -19.60 12.89
C VAL A 231 -10.49 -19.90 14.13
N ASN A 232 -9.94 -20.58 15.14
CA ASN A 232 -10.59 -20.86 16.41
C ASN A 232 -10.12 -19.94 17.55
N ASP A 233 -9.17 -19.06 17.31
CA ASP A 233 -8.68 -18.10 18.30
C ASP A 233 -9.70 -16.96 18.47
N PRO A 234 -10.38 -16.82 19.63
CA PRO A 234 -11.39 -15.78 19.84
C PRO A 234 -10.82 -14.35 19.69
N LYS A 235 -9.54 -14.17 20.03
CA LYS A 235 -8.86 -12.86 19.91
C LYS A 235 -8.67 -12.48 18.43
N GLU A 236 -8.15 -13.41 17.63
CA GLU A 236 -7.94 -13.18 16.20
C GLU A 236 -9.26 -12.91 15.47
N ILE A 237 -10.32 -13.68 15.80
CA ILE A 237 -11.68 -13.46 15.28
C ILE A 237 -12.20 -12.08 15.65
N ALA A 238 -12.09 -11.68 16.93
CA ALA A 238 -12.57 -10.38 17.38
C ALA A 238 -11.81 -9.20 16.72
N GLU A 239 -10.49 -9.35 16.57
CA GLU A 239 -9.67 -8.37 15.87
C GLU A 239 -10.07 -8.25 14.40
N HIS A 240 -10.23 -9.37 13.72
CA HIS A 240 -10.62 -9.38 12.32
C HIS A 240 -12.02 -8.81 12.08
N LEU A 241 -12.99 -9.14 12.92
CA LEU A 241 -14.34 -8.55 12.90
C LEU A 241 -14.30 -7.03 13.05
N LYS A 242 -13.48 -6.51 13.97
CA LYS A 242 -13.27 -5.07 14.14
C LYS A 242 -12.75 -4.42 12.87
N LEU A 243 -11.78 -5.03 12.19
CA LEU A 243 -11.23 -4.51 10.93
C LEU A 243 -12.24 -4.57 9.78
N ILE A 244 -13.09 -5.62 9.72
CA ILE A 244 -14.20 -5.67 8.76
C ILE A 244 -15.16 -4.50 9.01
N GLU A 245 -15.56 -4.25 10.26
CA GLU A 245 -16.48 -3.15 10.58
C GLU A 245 -15.85 -1.78 10.30
N LEU A 246 -14.54 -1.62 10.55
CA LEU A 246 -13.83 -0.40 10.20
C LEU A 246 -13.83 -0.19 8.68
N GLY A 247 -13.53 -1.23 7.90
CA GLY A 247 -13.61 -1.18 6.44
C GLY A 247 -15.02 -0.86 5.92
N ARG A 248 -16.06 -1.46 6.53
CA ARG A 248 -17.47 -1.13 6.22
C ARG A 248 -17.80 0.33 6.50
N ASN A 249 -17.34 0.87 7.62
CA ASN A 249 -17.55 2.28 7.98
C ASN A 249 -16.85 3.21 7.00
N ASP A 250 -15.59 2.94 6.66
CA ASP A 250 -14.80 3.73 5.74
C ASP A 250 -15.45 3.78 4.34
N VAL A 251 -15.81 2.62 3.81
CA VAL A 251 -16.48 2.49 2.51
C VAL A 251 -17.89 3.07 2.55
N GLY A 252 -18.62 2.91 3.65
CA GLY A 252 -19.98 3.42 3.83
C GLY A 252 -20.10 4.94 3.68
N ARG A 253 -19.03 5.70 3.94
CA ARG A 253 -18.98 7.17 3.75
C ARG A 253 -19.23 7.59 2.30
N ILE A 254 -18.79 6.76 1.35
CA ILE A 254 -18.79 7.08 -0.09
C ILE A 254 -19.70 6.14 -0.93
N ALA A 255 -20.20 5.09 -0.34
CA ALA A 255 -20.99 4.07 -1.03
C ALA A 255 -22.44 4.52 -1.30
N GLU A 256 -23.03 3.99 -2.37
CA GLU A 256 -24.49 4.04 -2.55
C GLU A 256 -25.18 3.33 -1.38
N PRO A 257 -26.30 3.87 -0.87
CA PRO A 257 -27.02 3.25 0.24
C PRO A 257 -27.40 1.79 -0.05
N GLY A 258 -27.07 0.88 0.86
CA GLY A 258 -27.38 -0.53 0.73
C GLY A 258 -26.45 -1.35 -0.15
N SER A 259 -25.38 -0.75 -0.71
CA SER A 259 -24.41 -1.45 -1.58
C SER A 259 -23.22 -2.04 -0.86
N VAL A 260 -23.04 -1.75 0.45
CA VAL A 260 -21.89 -2.26 1.21
C VAL A 260 -22.13 -3.71 1.60
N GLU A 261 -21.29 -4.60 1.09
CA GLU A 261 -21.36 -6.04 1.31
C GLU A 261 -20.01 -6.61 1.75
N VAL A 262 -20.04 -7.65 2.59
CA VAL A 262 -18.87 -8.48 2.89
C VAL A 262 -18.94 -9.70 1.99
N THR A 263 -18.22 -9.66 0.87
CA THR A 263 -18.29 -10.69 -0.19
C THR A 263 -17.45 -11.92 0.12
N GLU A 264 -16.40 -11.76 0.93
CA GLU A 264 -15.58 -12.85 1.48
C GLU A 264 -15.37 -12.59 2.96
N LYS A 265 -15.49 -13.64 3.78
CA LYS A 265 -15.34 -13.53 5.24
C LYS A 265 -14.49 -14.67 5.77
N PHE A 266 -13.41 -14.32 6.51
CA PHE A 266 -12.48 -15.26 7.13
C PHE A 266 -11.82 -16.24 6.16
N GLY A 267 -11.53 -15.81 4.92
CA GLY A 267 -10.70 -16.58 3.99
C GLY A 267 -9.26 -16.70 4.52
N ILE A 268 -8.59 -17.81 4.20
CA ILE A 268 -7.19 -18.00 4.60
C ILE A 268 -6.29 -17.86 3.39
N GLU A 269 -5.39 -16.88 3.45
CA GLU A 269 -4.33 -16.72 2.47
C GLU A 269 -2.99 -17.21 3.01
N ARG A 270 -2.35 -18.04 2.19
CA ARG A 270 -1.04 -18.63 2.50
C ARG A 270 0.04 -17.94 1.70
N TYR A 271 0.97 -17.31 2.40
CA TYR A 271 2.16 -16.71 1.84
C TYR A 271 3.38 -17.61 2.06
N SER A 272 4.56 -17.18 1.67
CA SER A 272 5.79 -17.98 1.77
C SER A 272 6.14 -18.39 3.20
N HIS A 273 5.97 -17.50 4.18
CA HIS A 273 6.39 -17.70 5.57
C HIS A 273 5.25 -17.67 6.58
N VAL A 274 4.14 -17.08 6.22
CA VAL A 274 3.00 -16.88 7.11
C VAL A 274 1.68 -17.17 6.36
N MET A 275 0.61 -17.33 7.14
CA MET A 275 -0.76 -17.30 6.65
C MET A 275 -1.55 -16.22 7.40
N HIS A 276 -2.51 -15.64 6.72
CA HIS A 276 -3.38 -14.59 7.27
C HIS A 276 -4.86 -14.90 7.06
N MET A 277 -5.67 -14.34 7.94
CA MET A 277 -7.11 -14.29 7.77
C MET A 277 -7.49 -13.04 6.99
N VAL A 278 -8.28 -13.20 5.94
CA VAL A 278 -8.62 -12.14 4.98
C VAL A 278 -10.12 -12.06 4.79
N SER A 279 -10.64 -10.85 4.59
CA SER A 279 -12.03 -10.63 4.18
C SER A 279 -12.09 -9.55 3.11
N ASN A 280 -13.17 -9.54 2.32
CA ASN A 280 -13.45 -8.49 1.35
C ASN A 280 -14.67 -7.69 1.77
N VAL A 281 -14.55 -6.36 1.75
CA VAL A 281 -15.66 -5.43 1.84
C VAL A 281 -15.77 -4.73 0.50
N GLU A 282 -16.91 -4.86 -0.16
CA GLU A 282 -17.18 -4.28 -1.46
C GLU A 282 -18.36 -3.32 -1.39
N ALA A 283 -18.37 -2.32 -2.26
CA ALA A 283 -19.50 -1.42 -2.44
C ALA A 283 -19.46 -0.74 -3.81
N LYS A 284 -20.57 -0.13 -4.18
CA LYS A 284 -20.65 0.76 -5.34
C LYS A 284 -20.46 2.21 -4.88
N ILE A 285 -19.51 2.93 -5.46
CA ILE A 285 -19.28 4.36 -5.17
C ILE A 285 -20.43 5.21 -5.76
N LYS A 286 -20.81 6.28 -5.05
CA LYS A 286 -21.77 7.26 -5.56
C LYS A 286 -21.27 7.92 -6.84
N ASP A 287 -22.15 8.20 -7.80
CA ASP A 287 -21.79 8.69 -9.13
C ASP A 287 -21.02 10.02 -9.16
N ASN A 288 -21.17 10.83 -8.14
CA ASN A 288 -20.52 12.16 -8.03
C ASN A 288 -19.21 12.16 -7.27
N LEU A 289 -18.69 10.98 -6.90
CA LEU A 289 -17.46 10.85 -6.12
C LEU A 289 -16.34 10.23 -6.96
N SER A 290 -15.11 10.61 -6.62
CA SER A 290 -13.89 10.24 -7.33
C SER A 290 -13.03 9.23 -6.54
N ALA A 291 -11.93 8.79 -7.16
CA ALA A 291 -10.91 7.99 -6.49
C ALA A 291 -10.24 8.75 -5.32
N ILE A 292 -10.13 10.08 -5.41
CA ILE A 292 -9.60 10.93 -4.34
C ILE A 292 -10.59 11.00 -3.16
N ASP A 293 -11.88 10.97 -3.42
CA ASP A 293 -12.89 10.89 -2.35
C ASP A 293 -12.86 9.53 -1.66
N LEU A 294 -12.64 8.44 -2.41
CA LEU A 294 -12.38 7.12 -1.84
C LEU A 294 -11.14 7.15 -0.94
N PHE A 295 -10.04 7.73 -1.42
CA PHE A 295 -8.82 7.86 -0.62
C PHE A 295 -9.09 8.61 0.69
N ARG A 296 -9.75 9.77 0.64
CA ARG A 296 -10.12 10.54 1.83
C ARG A 296 -10.98 9.76 2.82
N ALA A 297 -11.86 8.90 2.33
CA ALA A 297 -12.75 8.11 3.18
C ALA A 297 -12.05 6.96 3.89
N THR A 298 -11.03 6.37 3.27
CA THR A 298 -10.37 5.14 3.74
C THR A 298 -9.02 5.39 4.41
N PHE A 299 -8.34 6.50 4.10
CA PHE A 299 -6.98 6.79 4.58
C PHE A 299 -6.96 7.30 6.04
N PRO A 300 -5.93 6.87 6.81
CA PRO A 300 -5.11 5.70 6.60
C PRO A 300 -5.86 4.41 6.95
N ALA A 301 -5.32 3.25 6.54
CA ALA A 301 -5.89 1.97 6.92
C ALA A 301 -5.90 1.80 8.44
N GLY A 302 -6.96 1.16 8.98
CA GLY A 302 -7.06 0.89 10.40
C GLY A 302 -5.98 -0.05 10.93
N THR A 303 -5.46 -0.92 10.07
CA THR A 303 -4.34 -1.84 10.36
C THR A 303 -3.03 -1.12 10.67
N VAL A 304 -2.87 0.15 10.26
CA VAL A 304 -1.66 0.97 10.53
C VAL A 304 -1.95 2.21 11.40
N SER A 305 -3.18 2.36 11.91
CA SER A 305 -3.57 3.49 12.77
C SER A 305 -4.23 3.03 14.06
N GLY A 306 -5.47 2.59 14.01
CA GLY A 306 -6.21 2.07 15.15
C GLY A 306 -7.72 2.34 15.08
N ALA A 307 -8.39 2.15 16.19
CA ALA A 307 -9.83 2.31 16.30
C ALA A 307 -10.24 2.88 17.68
N PRO A 308 -11.08 3.94 17.75
CA PRO A 308 -11.56 4.78 16.67
C PRO A 308 -10.42 5.53 15.94
N LYS A 309 -10.50 5.60 14.60
CA LYS A 309 -9.39 6.00 13.72
C LYS A 309 -8.79 7.37 14.09
N ILE A 310 -9.60 8.43 14.20
CA ILE A 310 -9.12 9.80 14.46
C ILE A 310 -8.46 9.88 15.84
N ARG A 311 -9.09 9.31 16.87
CA ARG A 311 -8.52 9.33 18.23
C ARG A 311 -7.21 8.54 18.31
N ALA A 312 -7.12 7.40 17.63
CA ALA A 312 -5.86 6.65 17.55
C ALA A 312 -4.74 7.47 16.90
N MET A 313 -5.05 8.23 15.86
CA MET A 313 -4.07 9.12 15.21
C MET A 313 -3.66 10.31 16.09
N GLU A 314 -4.57 10.88 16.89
CA GLU A 314 -4.22 11.89 17.89
C GLU A 314 -3.21 11.34 18.92
N ILE A 315 -3.41 10.10 19.36
CA ILE A 315 -2.49 9.43 20.30
C ILE A 315 -1.13 9.11 19.64
N ILE A 316 -1.14 8.79 18.33
CA ILE A 316 0.11 8.61 17.57
C ILE A 316 0.91 9.90 17.48
N ASP A 317 0.24 11.05 17.38
CA ASP A 317 0.89 12.36 17.33
C ASP A 317 1.45 12.80 18.71
N GLU A 318 0.84 12.36 19.84
CA GLU A 318 1.32 12.62 21.21
C GLU A 318 2.68 11.95 21.51
#